data_35047c8ebcdb3515bceb3ccb0f080e83
#
_entry.id   35047c8ebcdb3515bceb3ccb0f080e83
#
_cell.length_a   1.000
_cell.length_b   1.000
_cell.length_c   1.000
_cell.angle_alpha   90.00
_cell.angle_beta   90.00
_cell.angle_gamma   90.00
#
_symmetry.space_group_name_H-M   'P 1'
#
loop_
_entity.id
_entity.type
_entity.pdbx_description
1 polymer ?
#
loop_
_entity_poly.entity_id
_entity_poly.type
_entity_poly.pdbx_seq_one_letter_code
_entity_poly.pdbx_strand_id
1 'polypeptide(L)'
;TQTPVDIANYPFTTIEPNVGVAWLPLPSVCACSELRARREETGRLEPSAEDDPRRGSICTPNSGSCTDHRRLVPVTLVDVAGLVPGAHEGKGRGNQFLSDLARCDALIQVVDVSGSTDIDGNPVGSGGSDPIEEHRFLVNELEEWIAGILSTGWKRGARKAQAEGDRALIDYAVDQLTGIGATEHHVVAGFNAVRSGHPDADVPWDWGEAEMKSMSSAIRSELFPISVAANKADLAMSGSWAPLAEMIGSDGGVLVATSAEAELALSRASQAG
;
A
#
# COMPACT_ATOMS: atom_id res chain seq x y z
N THR A 1 0.03 2.64 -15.50
CA THR A 1 0.81 1.72 -16.35
C THR A 1 -0.02 1.39 -17.59
N GLN A 2 0.59 1.15 -18.73
CA GLN A 2 -0.08 0.68 -19.94
C GLN A 2 0.20 -0.81 -20.21
N THR A 3 0.60 -1.53 -19.18
CA THR A 3 0.86 -2.96 -19.25
C THR A 3 -0.48 -3.69 -19.43
N PRO A 4 -0.66 -4.47 -20.48
CA PRO A 4 -1.87 -5.28 -20.66
C PRO A 4 -1.91 -6.36 -19.57
N VAL A 5 -3.02 -6.41 -18.86
CA VAL A 5 -3.31 -7.42 -17.84
C VAL A 5 -4.71 -7.96 -18.07
N ASP A 6 -4.96 -9.20 -17.63
CA ASP A 6 -6.28 -9.79 -17.68
C ASP A 6 -7.21 -9.05 -16.70
N ILE A 7 -8.43 -8.75 -17.16
CA ILE A 7 -9.44 -8.03 -16.39
C ILE A 7 -10.62 -8.96 -16.14
N ALA A 8 -10.98 -9.17 -14.87
CA ALA A 8 -12.18 -9.88 -14.49
C ALA A 8 -12.74 -9.36 -13.15
N ASN A 9 -14.03 -9.64 -12.91
CA ASN A 9 -14.74 -9.23 -11.70
C ASN A 9 -14.77 -10.33 -10.62
N TYR A 10 -13.84 -11.28 -10.66
CA TYR A 10 -13.76 -12.33 -9.65
C TYR A 10 -12.31 -12.44 -9.12
N PRO A 11 -12.14 -12.92 -7.89
CA PRO A 11 -10.82 -13.07 -7.27
C PRO A 11 -9.96 -14.07 -8.07
N PHE A 12 -8.62 -13.91 -7.99
CA PHE A 12 -7.62 -14.76 -8.66
C PHE A 12 -7.50 -14.65 -10.18
N THR A 13 -7.90 -13.53 -10.78
CA THR A 13 -7.56 -13.23 -12.17
C THR A 13 -6.04 -13.17 -12.35
N THR A 14 -5.33 -12.64 -11.35
CA THR A 14 -3.87 -12.56 -11.32
C THR A 14 -3.30 -13.82 -10.67
N ILE A 15 -2.60 -14.64 -11.45
CA ILE A 15 -1.96 -15.90 -11.00
C ILE A 15 -0.52 -15.66 -10.57
N GLU A 16 0.21 -14.85 -11.33
CA GLU A 16 1.56 -14.39 -11.05
C GLU A 16 1.54 -12.87 -10.94
N PRO A 17 2.29 -12.26 -10.01
CA PRO A 17 2.30 -10.82 -9.84
C PRO A 17 2.71 -10.12 -11.15
N ASN A 18 1.88 -9.19 -11.62
CA ASN A 18 2.24 -8.33 -12.73
C ASN A 18 3.04 -7.14 -12.21
N VAL A 19 4.24 -6.95 -12.71
CA VAL A 19 5.10 -5.84 -12.32
C VAL A 19 5.10 -4.77 -13.38
N GLY A 20 4.73 -3.55 -13.01
CA GLY A 20 4.74 -2.38 -13.89
C GLY A 20 5.48 -1.21 -13.25
N VAL A 21 5.83 -0.22 -14.08
CA VAL A 21 6.43 1.02 -13.61
C VAL A 21 5.44 2.16 -13.85
N ALA A 22 5.08 2.87 -12.78
CA ALA A 22 4.37 4.14 -12.86
C ALA A 22 5.37 5.30 -12.76
N TRP A 23 5.14 6.34 -13.54
CA TRP A 23 5.93 7.56 -13.53
C TRP A 23 5.16 8.64 -12.77
N LEU A 24 5.59 8.94 -11.54
CA LEU A 24 4.93 9.91 -10.69
C LEU A 24 5.56 11.30 -10.89
N PRO A 25 4.77 12.32 -11.28
CA PRO A 25 5.25 13.68 -11.31
C PRO A 25 5.42 14.23 -9.88
N LEU A 26 6.57 14.81 -9.59
CA LEU A 26 6.73 15.58 -8.36
C LEU A 26 5.85 16.85 -8.42
N PRO A 27 5.27 17.27 -7.27
CA PRO A 27 4.38 18.42 -7.21
C PRO A 27 5.07 19.75 -7.53
N SER A 28 6.38 19.83 -7.30
CA SER A 28 7.17 21.06 -7.55
C SER A 28 7.72 21.08 -8.98
N VAL A 29 7.77 22.28 -9.55
CA VAL A 29 8.47 22.52 -10.81
C VAL A 29 9.96 22.29 -10.62
N CYS A 30 10.60 21.62 -11.56
CA CYS A 30 12.04 21.36 -11.50
C CYS A 30 12.83 22.66 -11.66
N ALA A 31 13.86 22.84 -10.83
CA ALA A 31 14.76 24.00 -10.91
C ALA A 31 15.44 24.18 -12.28
N CYS A 32 15.36 23.18 -13.17
CA CYS A 32 15.84 23.33 -14.54
C CYS A 32 15.06 24.35 -15.38
N SER A 33 13.83 24.74 -14.97
CA SER A 33 13.07 25.82 -15.61
C SER A 33 13.78 27.17 -15.46
N GLU A 34 14.21 27.50 -14.22
CA GLU A 34 14.94 28.72 -13.93
C GLU A 34 16.32 28.72 -14.58
N LEU A 35 16.99 27.56 -14.57
CA LEU A 35 18.29 27.40 -15.20
C LEU A 35 18.19 27.59 -16.73
N ARG A 36 17.12 27.08 -17.35
CA ARG A 36 16.85 27.30 -18.77
C ARG A 36 16.68 28.78 -19.07
N ALA A 37 15.82 29.47 -18.33
CA ALA A 37 15.57 30.90 -18.52
C ALA A 37 16.89 31.73 -18.44
N ARG A 38 17.74 31.47 -17.44
CA ARG A 38 19.05 32.10 -17.31
C ARG A 38 20.01 31.80 -18.48
N ARG A 39 19.98 30.57 -19.01
CA ARG A 39 20.81 30.22 -20.17
C ARG A 39 20.31 30.89 -21.45
N GLU A 40 19.01 31.07 -21.59
CA GLU A 40 18.38 31.76 -22.69
C GLU A 40 18.76 33.27 -22.67
N GLU A 41 18.60 33.94 -21.50
CA GLU A 41 19.00 35.33 -21.30
C GLU A 41 20.50 35.59 -21.59
N THR A 42 21.35 34.62 -21.27
CA THR A 42 22.81 34.73 -21.47
C THR A 42 23.29 34.19 -22.80
N GLY A 43 22.40 33.77 -23.71
CA GLY A 43 22.73 33.15 -25.00
C GLY A 43 23.49 31.82 -24.91
N ARG A 44 23.39 31.13 -23.76
CA ARG A 44 24.06 29.85 -23.49
C ARG A 44 23.14 28.65 -23.60
N LEU A 45 21.87 28.85 -24.00
CA LEU A 45 20.95 27.76 -24.22
C LEU A 45 21.31 27.05 -25.54
N GLU A 46 21.64 25.76 -25.46
CA GLU A 46 21.84 24.95 -26.65
C GLU A 46 20.50 24.65 -27.31
N PRO A 47 20.42 24.69 -28.63
CA PRO A 47 19.21 24.31 -29.35
C PRO A 47 18.87 22.84 -29.08
N SER A 48 17.63 22.57 -28.75
CA SER A 48 17.09 21.20 -28.64
C SER A 48 16.47 20.78 -29.98
N ALA A 49 16.46 19.49 -30.26
CA ALA A 49 15.77 18.94 -31.40
C ALA A 49 14.24 19.18 -31.28
N GLU A 50 13.55 19.30 -32.40
CA GLU A 50 12.08 19.53 -32.41
C GLU A 50 11.32 18.38 -31.75
N ASP A 51 11.86 17.17 -31.81
CA ASP A 51 11.31 15.94 -31.25
C ASP A 51 11.92 15.56 -29.88
N ASP A 52 12.62 16.51 -29.18
CA ASP A 52 13.21 16.24 -27.88
C ASP A 52 12.13 15.83 -26.87
N PRO A 53 12.15 14.57 -26.38
CA PRO A 53 11.13 14.04 -25.46
C PRO A 53 11.07 14.78 -24.13
N ARG A 54 12.11 15.57 -23.80
CA ARG A 54 12.17 16.39 -22.57
C ARG A 54 11.28 17.61 -22.60
N ARG A 55 10.73 17.98 -23.75
CA ARG A 55 9.81 19.13 -23.96
C ARG A 55 10.26 20.40 -23.24
N GLY A 56 11.50 20.80 -23.50
CA GLY A 56 12.08 22.00 -22.92
C GLY A 56 12.85 21.82 -21.61
N SER A 57 12.78 20.70 -20.94
CA SER A 57 13.64 20.41 -19.79
C SER A 57 15.10 20.27 -20.22
N ILE A 58 16.04 20.82 -19.44
CA ILE A 58 17.47 20.80 -19.74
C ILE A 58 18.31 19.95 -18.80
N CYS A 59 17.69 19.40 -17.73
CA CYS A 59 18.38 18.52 -16.81
C CYS A 59 18.35 17.06 -17.28
N THR A 60 19.38 16.31 -16.85
CA THR A 60 19.47 14.85 -17.04
C THR A 60 19.55 14.21 -15.66
N PRO A 61 18.42 13.77 -15.11
CA PRO A 61 18.41 13.15 -13.78
C PRO A 61 19.09 11.79 -13.77
N ASN A 62 19.76 11.43 -12.67
CA ASN A 62 20.37 10.12 -12.48
C ASN A 62 19.32 8.99 -12.40
N SER A 63 18.11 9.31 -11.92
CA SER A 63 16.98 8.40 -11.85
C SER A 63 15.72 9.11 -12.31
N GLY A 64 14.88 8.42 -13.05
CA GLY A 64 13.67 8.99 -13.61
C GLY A 64 13.92 9.87 -14.83
N SER A 65 12.97 10.76 -15.12
CA SER A 65 13.05 11.70 -16.23
C SER A 65 12.58 13.09 -15.82
N CYS A 66 12.79 14.07 -16.66
CA CYS A 66 12.23 15.40 -16.48
C CYS A 66 11.66 15.86 -17.83
N THR A 67 10.35 16.05 -17.88
CA THR A 67 9.63 16.44 -19.07
C THR A 67 8.78 17.66 -18.75
N ASP A 68 8.82 18.68 -19.60
CA ASP A 68 8.08 19.92 -19.39
C ASP A 68 8.34 20.53 -18.00
N HIS A 69 9.60 20.51 -17.58
CA HIS A 69 10.05 20.96 -16.25
C HIS A 69 9.38 20.23 -15.07
N ARG A 70 8.77 19.08 -15.30
CA ARG A 70 8.24 18.20 -14.27
C ARG A 70 9.13 16.99 -14.10
N ARG A 71 9.57 16.79 -12.87
CA ARG A 71 10.36 15.61 -12.52
C ARG A 71 9.44 14.42 -12.41
N LEU A 72 9.76 13.34 -13.13
CA LEU A 72 9.07 12.07 -13.07
C LEU A 72 9.94 11.06 -12.32
N VAL A 73 9.38 10.44 -11.28
CA VAL A 73 10.04 9.42 -10.46
C VAL A 73 9.41 8.07 -10.79
N PRO A 74 10.21 7.04 -11.10
CA PRO A 74 9.67 5.70 -11.31
C PRO A 74 9.27 5.08 -9.98
N VAL A 75 8.08 4.49 -9.94
CA VAL A 75 7.57 3.68 -8.84
C VAL A 75 7.19 2.33 -9.38
N THR A 76 7.70 1.27 -8.77
CA THR A 76 7.32 -0.10 -9.12
C THR A 76 5.94 -0.39 -8.54
N LEU A 77 4.99 -0.76 -9.39
CA LEU A 77 3.68 -1.26 -9.00
C LEU A 77 3.66 -2.76 -9.20
N VAL A 78 3.22 -3.47 -8.17
CA VAL A 78 3.03 -4.92 -8.20
C VAL A 78 1.54 -5.19 -8.07
N ASP A 79 0.94 -5.78 -9.11
CA ASP A 79 -0.44 -6.25 -9.08
C ASP A 79 -0.44 -7.66 -8.51
N VAL A 80 -0.90 -7.79 -7.28
CA VAL A 80 -0.92 -9.07 -6.56
C VAL A 80 -2.29 -9.74 -6.68
N ALA A 81 -2.32 -11.06 -6.56
CA ALA A 81 -3.56 -11.84 -6.58
C ALA A 81 -4.53 -11.36 -5.49
N GLY A 82 -5.84 -11.44 -5.75
CA GLY A 82 -6.85 -11.06 -4.77
C GLY A 82 -6.76 -11.87 -3.48
N LEU A 83 -7.07 -11.22 -2.37
CA LEU A 83 -7.11 -11.83 -1.04
C LEU A 83 -8.45 -12.54 -0.84
N VAL A 84 -8.42 -13.72 -0.25
CA VAL A 84 -9.64 -14.46 0.15
C VAL A 84 -9.72 -14.59 1.66
N PRO A 85 -10.93 -14.73 2.22
CA PRO A 85 -11.12 -14.98 3.64
C PRO A 85 -10.35 -16.20 4.14
N GLY A 86 -9.57 -16.03 5.22
CA GLY A 86 -8.71 -17.06 5.79
C GLY A 86 -7.37 -17.24 5.05
N ALA A 87 -6.93 -16.26 4.31
CA ALA A 87 -5.60 -16.26 3.69
C ALA A 87 -4.49 -16.41 4.73
N HIS A 88 -4.63 -15.79 5.90
CA HIS A 88 -3.71 -15.90 7.03
C HIS A 88 -3.60 -17.35 7.57
N GLU A 89 -4.63 -18.19 7.39
CA GLU A 89 -4.62 -19.63 7.71
C GLU A 89 -4.06 -20.49 6.57
N GLY A 90 -3.60 -19.88 5.48
CA GLY A 90 -3.09 -20.57 4.30
C GLY A 90 -4.17 -21.04 3.33
N LYS A 91 -5.41 -20.58 3.45
CA LYS A 91 -6.47 -20.89 2.49
C LYS A 91 -6.19 -20.26 1.13
N GLY A 92 -6.52 -20.97 0.09
CA GLY A 92 -6.28 -20.53 -1.28
C GLY A 92 -4.78 -20.32 -1.57
N ARG A 93 -4.42 -19.15 -2.09
CA ARG A 93 -3.04 -18.70 -2.34
C ARG A 93 -2.54 -17.72 -1.28
N GLY A 94 -3.15 -17.70 -0.09
CA GLY A 94 -2.87 -16.72 0.95
C GLY A 94 -1.38 -16.58 1.29
N ASN A 95 -0.66 -17.70 1.45
CA ASN A 95 0.77 -17.67 1.75
C ASN A 95 1.61 -17.01 0.64
N GLN A 96 1.23 -17.19 -0.64
CA GLN A 96 1.92 -16.55 -1.76
C GLN A 96 1.62 -15.05 -1.78
N PHE A 97 0.35 -14.66 -1.65
CA PHE A 97 -0.08 -13.27 -1.56
C PHE A 97 0.68 -12.52 -0.45
N LEU A 98 0.71 -13.10 0.75
CA LEU A 98 1.40 -12.49 1.90
C LEU A 98 2.92 -12.39 1.68
N SER A 99 3.52 -13.36 0.98
CA SER A 99 4.94 -13.31 0.60
C SER A 99 5.24 -12.25 -0.45
N ASP A 100 4.29 -11.98 -1.34
CA ASP A 100 4.41 -10.91 -2.35
C ASP A 100 4.28 -9.53 -1.69
N LEU A 101 3.38 -9.38 -0.71
CA LEU A 101 3.25 -8.15 0.09
C LEU A 101 4.49 -7.82 0.89
N ALA A 102 5.19 -8.81 1.42
CA ALA A 102 6.42 -8.62 2.21
C ALA A 102 7.54 -7.88 1.46
N ARG A 103 7.39 -7.68 0.15
CA ARG A 103 8.33 -6.96 -0.72
C ARG A 103 7.86 -5.54 -1.06
N CYS A 104 6.70 -5.14 -0.56
CA CYS A 104 6.10 -3.84 -0.85
C CYS A 104 6.36 -2.86 0.29
N ASP A 105 6.69 -1.61 -0.03
CA ASP A 105 6.89 -0.54 0.95
C ASP A 105 5.57 0.11 1.38
N ALA A 106 4.51 -0.02 0.56
CA ALA A 106 3.17 0.51 0.82
C ALA A 106 2.13 -0.25 0.00
N LEU A 107 0.88 -0.21 0.42
CA LEU A 107 -0.23 -0.87 -0.25
C LEU A 107 -1.21 0.16 -0.82
N ILE A 108 -1.73 -0.13 -2.01
CA ILE A 108 -2.88 0.56 -2.59
C ILE A 108 -4.01 -0.45 -2.66
N GLN A 109 -4.98 -0.30 -1.77
CA GLN A 109 -6.20 -1.10 -1.83
C GLN A 109 -7.18 -0.46 -2.81
N VAL A 110 -7.69 -1.24 -3.75
CA VAL A 110 -8.77 -0.81 -4.65
C VAL A 110 -10.09 -1.29 -4.06
N VAL A 111 -10.96 -0.35 -3.70
CA VAL A 111 -12.27 -0.62 -3.07
C VAL A 111 -13.38 -0.17 -3.98
N ASP A 112 -14.40 -1.00 -4.19
CA ASP A 112 -15.61 -0.65 -4.95
C ASP A 112 -16.56 0.21 -4.09
N VAL A 113 -16.44 1.55 -4.19
CA VAL A 113 -17.27 2.46 -3.41
C VAL A 113 -18.69 2.62 -3.93
N SER A 114 -19.02 2.02 -5.08
CA SER A 114 -20.41 1.89 -5.53
C SER A 114 -21.18 0.76 -4.83
N GLY A 115 -20.44 -0.13 -4.12
CA GLY A 115 -20.97 -1.32 -3.47
C GLY A 115 -21.63 -2.30 -4.46
N SER A 116 -21.20 -2.29 -5.73
CA SER A 116 -21.80 -3.13 -6.77
C SER A 116 -21.28 -4.57 -6.79
N THR A 117 -20.17 -4.83 -6.11
CA THR A 117 -19.57 -6.15 -5.95
C THR A 117 -19.37 -6.47 -4.48
N ASP A 118 -19.54 -7.74 -4.10
CA ASP A 118 -19.20 -8.22 -2.77
C ASP A 118 -17.71 -8.52 -2.63
N ILE A 119 -17.29 -8.95 -1.43
CA ILE A 119 -15.89 -9.27 -1.11
C ILE A 119 -15.35 -10.45 -1.95
N ASP A 120 -16.21 -11.30 -2.45
CA ASP A 120 -15.86 -12.42 -3.34
C ASP A 120 -15.87 -12.02 -4.82
N GLY A 121 -16.15 -10.73 -5.12
CA GLY A 121 -16.21 -10.18 -6.48
C GLY A 121 -17.52 -10.49 -7.22
N ASN A 122 -18.54 -11.01 -6.55
CA ASN A 122 -19.83 -11.27 -7.18
C ASN A 122 -20.63 -9.97 -7.34
N PRO A 123 -21.34 -9.77 -8.45
CA PRO A 123 -22.21 -8.62 -8.62
C PRO A 123 -23.44 -8.70 -7.69
N VAL A 124 -23.60 -7.70 -6.83
CA VAL A 124 -24.71 -7.61 -5.86
C VAL A 124 -25.62 -6.39 -6.11
N GLY A 125 -25.31 -5.59 -7.13
CA GLY A 125 -26.02 -4.35 -7.43
C GLY A 125 -25.50 -3.17 -6.60
N SER A 126 -25.75 -1.95 -7.07
CA SER A 126 -25.27 -0.73 -6.41
C SER A 126 -25.77 -0.63 -4.97
N GLY A 127 -24.85 -0.42 -4.03
CA GLY A 127 -25.14 -0.37 -2.59
C GLY A 127 -25.41 -1.73 -1.92
N GLY A 128 -25.16 -2.83 -2.62
CA GLY A 128 -25.33 -4.19 -2.08
C GLY A 128 -24.20 -4.65 -1.18
N SER A 129 -23.04 -3.98 -1.19
CA SER A 129 -21.87 -4.24 -0.36
C SER A 129 -21.41 -2.98 0.36
N ASP A 130 -20.78 -3.14 1.54
CA ASP A 130 -20.22 -2.04 2.32
C ASP A 130 -18.70 -1.90 2.06
N PRO A 131 -18.25 -0.77 1.48
CA PRO A 131 -16.84 -0.51 1.25
C PRO A 131 -15.99 -0.50 2.53
N ILE A 132 -16.57 -0.21 3.69
CA ILE A 132 -15.89 -0.24 4.98
C ILE A 132 -15.56 -1.68 5.38
N GLU A 133 -16.48 -2.61 5.15
CA GLU A 133 -16.26 -4.03 5.44
C GLU A 133 -15.16 -4.60 4.53
N GLU A 134 -15.12 -4.21 3.26
CA GLU A 134 -14.07 -4.60 2.32
C GLU A 134 -12.68 -4.12 2.79
N HIS A 135 -12.60 -2.86 3.29
CA HIS A 135 -11.34 -2.36 3.83
C HIS A 135 -10.95 -3.09 5.13
N ARG A 136 -11.88 -3.22 6.06
CA ARG A 136 -11.63 -3.93 7.33
C ARG A 136 -11.19 -5.36 7.13
N PHE A 137 -11.72 -6.02 6.12
CA PHE A 137 -11.34 -7.37 5.78
C PHE A 137 -9.83 -7.46 5.49
N LEU A 138 -9.27 -6.61 4.61
CA LEU A 138 -7.84 -6.61 4.31
C LEU A 138 -7.00 -6.32 5.56
N VAL A 139 -7.40 -5.32 6.35
CA VAL A 139 -6.69 -4.95 7.59
C VAL A 139 -6.65 -6.13 8.55
N ASN A 140 -7.79 -6.78 8.80
CA ASN A 140 -7.88 -7.92 9.70
C ASN A 140 -7.03 -9.11 9.22
N GLU A 141 -7.05 -9.46 7.94
CA GLU A 141 -6.23 -10.56 7.41
C GLU A 141 -4.73 -10.31 7.60
N LEU A 142 -4.27 -9.07 7.41
CA LEU A 142 -2.87 -8.71 7.65
C LEU A 142 -2.51 -8.75 9.14
N GLU A 143 -3.38 -8.26 10.01
CA GLU A 143 -3.17 -8.28 11.46
C GLU A 143 -3.14 -9.70 12.01
N GLU A 144 -4.07 -10.55 11.60
CA GLU A 144 -4.11 -11.98 11.98
C GLU A 144 -2.88 -12.74 11.46
N TRP A 145 -2.41 -12.41 10.26
CA TRP A 145 -1.17 -12.99 9.74
C TRP A 145 0.04 -12.65 10.61
N ILE A 146 0.23 -11.37 10.94
CA ILE A 146 1.33 -10.92 11.81
C ILE A 146 1.20 -11.55 13.20
N ALA A 147 -0.02 -11.56 13.78
CA ALA A 147 -0.29 -12.19 15.06
C ALA A 147 0.02 -13.69 15.04
N GLY A 148 -0.32 -14.38 13.96
CA GLY A 148 -0.04 -15.81 13.76
C GLY A 148 1.46 -16.11 13.76
N ILE A 149 2.26 -15.29 13.07
CA ILE A 149 3.73 -15.40 13.06
C ILE A 149 4.28 -15.23 14.48
N LEU A 150 3.89 -14.15 15.17
CA LEU A 150 4.35 -13.83 16.53
C LEU A 150 3.93 -14.90 17.54
N SER A 151 2.69 -15.38 17.45
CA SER A 151 2.15 -16.37 18.40
C SER A 151 2.86 -17.72 18.30
N THR A 152 3.51 -18.02 17.18
CA THR A 152 4.23 -19.26 16.98
C THR A 152 5.45 -19.35 17.91
N GLY A 153 5.32 -20.12 19.00
CA GLY A 153 6.37 -20.30 20.00
C GLY A 153 6.58 -19.10 20.93
N TRP A 154 5.71 -18.10 20.90
CA TRP A 154 5.83 -16.86 21.66
C TRP A 154 6.11 -17.07 23.14
N LYS A 155 5.26 -17.83 23.83
CA LYS A 155 5.37 -18.07 25.28
C LYS A 155 6.77 -18.53 25.70
N ARG A 156 7.35 -19.48 24.98
CA ARG A 156 8.68 -20.03 25.27
C ARG A 156 9.79 -19.06 24.88
N GLY A 157 9.68 -18.47 23.69
CA GLY A 157 10.70 -17.57 23.13
C GLY A 157 10.79 -16.27 23.90
N ALA A 158 9.65 -15.61 24.15
CA ALA A 158 9.57 -14.36 24.90
C ALA A 158 10.05 -14.53 26.35
N ARG A 159 9.68 -15.65 27.02
CA ARG A 159 10.19 -15.93 28.36
C ARG A 159 11.71 -16.10 28.42
N LYS A 160 12.29 -16.76 27.43
CA LYS A 160 13.75 -16.91 27.34
C LYS A 160 14.42 -15.57 27.09
N ALA A 161 13.93 -14.82 26.09
CA ALA A 161 14.48 -13.53 25.71
C ALA A 161 14.39 -12.50 26.85
N GLN A 162 13.24 -12.45 27.54
CA GLN A 162 13.06 -11.53 28.68
C GLN A 162 14.05 -11.81 29.82
N ALA A 163 14.46 -13.06 30.02
CA ALA A 163 15.47 -13.40 31.04
C ALA A 163 16.86 -12.81 30.69
N GLU A 164 17.10 -12.50 29.41
CA GLU A 164 18.31 -11.85 28.92
C GLU A 164 18.17 -10.31 28.84
N GLY A 165 16.97 -9.78 29.06
CA GLY A 165 16.64 -8.35 29.12
C GLY A 165 15.70 -7.88 27.99
N ASP A 166 15.20 -6.66 28.10
CA ASP A 166 14.23 -6.09 27.17
C ASP A 166 14.75 -6.01 25.73
N ARG A 167 16.03 -5.76 25.56
CA ARG A 167 16.65 -5.75 24.23
C ARG A 167 16.54 -7.09 23.54
N ALA A 168 16.81 -8.18 24.23
CA ALA A 168 16.74 -9.52 23.67
C ALA A 168 15.29 -9.91 23.31
N LEU A 169 14.29 -9.38 24.04
CA LEU A 169 12.88 -9.57 23.70
C LEU A 169 12.50 -8.87 22.40
N ILE A 170 12.98 -7.64 22.18
CA ILE A 170 12.79 -6.92 20.91
C ILE A 170 13.46 -7.67 19.79
N ASP A 171 14.74 -8.07 19.94
CA ASP A 171 15.49 -8.80 18.93
C ASP A 171 14.80 -10.13 18.58
N TYR A 172 14.25 -10.85 19.56
CA TYR A 172 13.46 -12.06 19.33
C TYR A 172 12.22 -11.79 18.46
N ALA A 173 11.47 -10.73 18.74
CA ALA A 173 10.30 -10.40 17.94
C ALA A 173 10.67 -9.94 16.52
N VAL A 174 11.77 -9.21 16.36
CA VAL A 174 12.32 -8.84 15.03
C VAL A 174 12.67 -10.10 14.24
N ASP A 175 13.36 -11.05 14.86
CA ASP A 175 13.75 -12.32 14.20
C ASP A 175 12.52 -13.10 13.68
N GLN A 176 11.42 -13.13 14.47
CA GLN A 176 10.17 -13.77 14.03
C GLN A 176 9.58 -13.10 12.78
N LEU A 177 9.67 -11.78 12.68
CA LEU A 177 9.05 -10.97 11.63
C LEU A 177 10.01 -10.58 10.50
N THR A 178 11.26 -11.04 10.51
CA THR A 178 12.25 -10.73 9.47
C THR A 178 11.76 -11.15 8.09
N GLY A 179 11.05 -12.28 7.98
CA GLY A 179 10.51 -12.80 6.73
C GLY A 179 9.50 -11.88 6.04
N ILE A 180 8.88 -10.97 6.79
CA ILE A 180 7.93 -9.97 6.26
C ILE A 180 8.52 -8.55 6.19
N GLY A 181 9.83 -8.41 6.42
CA GLY A 181 10.53 -7.14 6.32
C GLY A 181 10.41 -6.23 7.54
N ALA A 182 9.88 -6.72 8.67
CA ALA A 182 9.79 -5.91 9.89
C ALA A 182 11.18 -5.62 10.46
N THR A 183 11.33 -4.41 10.99
CA THR A 183 12.54 -3.91 11.63
C THR A 183 12.27 -3.63 13.10
N GLU A 184 13.33 -3.29 13.85
CA GLU A 184 13.22 -2.89 15.26
C GLU A 184 12.19 -1.77 15.47
N HIS A 185 12.13 -0.79 14.56
CA HIS A 185 11.18 0.32 14.64
C HIS A 185 9.74 -0.17 14.73
N HIS A 186 9.33 -1.06 13.83
CA HIS A 186 7.99 -1.64 13.78
C HIS A 186 7.66 -2.43 15.05
N VAL A 187 8.62 -3.24 15.51
CA VAL A 187 8.45 -4.06 16.73
C VAL A 187 8.33 -3.18 17.98
N VAL A 188 9.13 -2.12 18.09
CA VAL A 188 9.05 -1.16 19.19
C VAL A 188 7.69 -0.44 19.20
N ALA A 189 7.16 -0.06 18.03
CA ALA A 189 5.80 0.48 17.92
C ALA A 189 4.76 -0.49 18.48
N GLY A 190 4.87 -1.79 18.12
CA GLY A 190 4.01 -2.84 18.66
C GLY A 190 4.07 -2.97 20.18
N PHE A 191 5.27 -3.04 20.76
CA PHE A 191 5.42 -3.08 22.23
C PHE A 191 4.85 -1.84 22.91
N ASN A 192 5.03 -0.66 22.34
CA ASN A 192 4.48 0.58 22.87
C ASN A 192 2.94 0.59 22.83
N ALA A 193 2.33 0.05 21.76
CA ALA A 193 0.89 -0.08 21.66
C ALA A 193 0.33 -0.99 22.77
N VAL A 194 0.96 -2.14 23.03
CA VAL A 194 0.55 -3.02 24.11
C VAL A 194 0.69 -2.33 25.47
N ARG A 195 1.82 -1.69 25.75
CA ARG A 195 2.03 -0.97 27.03
C ARG A 195 0.99 0.13 27.25
N SER A 196 0.56 0.81 26.18
CA SER A 196 -0.42 1.90 26.27
C SER A 196 -1.86 1.39 26.38
N GLY A 197 -2.20 0.35 25.64
CA GLY A 197 -3.55 -0.21 25.59
C GLY A 197 -3.85 -1.24 26.69
N HIS A 198 -2.81 -1.89 27.22
CA HIS A 198 -2.91 -2.98 28.19
C HIS A 198 -1.95 -2.75 29.36
N PRO A 199 -2.20 -1.76 30.24
CA PRO A 199 -1.27 -1.39 31.32
C PRO A 199 -1.00 -2.51 32.33
N ASP A 200 -1.86 -3.51 32.41
CA ASP A 200 -1.70 -4.67 33.28
C ASP A 200 -0.96 -5.85 32.63
N ALA A 201 -0.55 -5.71 31.38
CA ALA A 201 0.14 -6.76 30.59
C ALA A 201 1.67 -6.75 30.81
N ASP A 202 2.11 -6.78 32.08
CA ASP A 202 3.52 -6.67 32.48
C ASP A 202 4.37 -7.89 32.06
N VAL A 203 3.74 -9.01 31.72
CA VAL A 203 4.40 -10.30 31.49
C VAL A 203 4.25 -10.70 30.01
N PRO A 204 5.20 -10.35 29.12
CA PRO A 204 5.06 -10.55 27.69
C PRO A 204 4.81 -12.01 27.27
N TRP A 205 5.39 -12.99 27.95
CA TRP A 205 5.17 -14.41 27.59
C TRP A 205 3.79 -14.96 27.98
N ASP A 206 3.01 -14.22 28.75
CA ASP A 206 1.63 -14.57 29.13
C ASP A 206 0.58 -13.75 28.35
N TRP A 207 1.02 -12.94 27.38
CA TRP A 207 0.11 -12.21 26.50
C TRP A 207 -0.85 -13.14 25.78
N GLY A 208 -2.14 -12.75 25.75
CA GLY A 208 -3.21 -13.41 25.05
C GLY A 208 -3.51 -12.78 23.69
N GLU A 209 -4.69 -13.07 23.19
CA GLU A 209 -5.16 -12.61 21.89
C GLU A 209 -5.26 -11.07 21.82
N ALA A 210 -5.71 -10.41 22.89
CA ALA A 210 -5.91 -8.96 22.90
C ALA A 210 -4.59 -8.19 22.79
N GLU A 211 -3.55 -8.61 23.53
CA GLU A 211 -2.23 -8.01 23.48
C GLU A 211 -1.54 -8.29 22.13
N MET A 212 -1.66 -9.52 21.64
CA MET A 212 -1.13 -9.90 20.32
C MET A 212 -1.80 -9.11 19.19
N LYS A 213 -3.11 -8.91 19.27
CA LYS A 213 -3.84 -8.09 18.30
C LYS A 213 -3.40 -6.62 18.36
N SER A 214 -3.26 -6.06 19.57
CA SER A 214 -2.75 -4.70 19.74
C SER A 214 -1.33 -4.54 19.17
N MET A 215 -0.46 -5.51 19.41
CA MET A 215 0.90 -5.54 18.87
C MET A 215 0.89 -5.65 17.35
N SER A 216 0.15 -6.59 16.78
CA SER A 216 0.10 -6.83 15.34
C SER A 216 -0.52 -5.67 14.58
N SER A 217 -1.54 -5.01 15.12
CA SER A 217 -2.18 -3.83 14.53
C SER A 217 -1.20 -2.66 14.42
N ALA A 218 -0.45 -2.37 15.47
CA ALA A 218 0.57 -1.32 15.45
C ALA A 218 1.72 -1.64 14.48
N ILE A 219 2.19 -2.89 14.46
CA ILE A 219 3.21 -3.33 13.51
C ILE A 219 2.70 -3.22 12.07
N ARG A 220 1.46 -3.65 11.78
CA ARG A 220 0.85 -3.58 10.46
C ARG A 220 0.77 -2.13 9.97
N SER A 221 0.33 -1.20 10.82
CA SER A 221 0.16 0.20 10.42
C SER A 221 1.47 0.87 9.98
N GLU A 222 2.58 0.52 10.63
CA GLU A 222 3.91 1.03 10.28
C GLU A 222 4.56 0.28 9.10
N LEU A 223 4.37 -1.05 9.05
CA LEU A 223 5.02 -1.91 8.06
C LEU A 223 4.30 -1.88 6.71
N PHE A 224 2.97 -1.83 6.72
CA PHE A 224 2.11 -1.84 5.54
C PHE A 224 1.15 -0.65 5.55
N PRO A 225 1.63 0.59 5.32
CA PRO A 225 0.73 1.73 5.19
C PRO A 225 -0.20 1.53 3.98
N ILE A 226 -1.50 1.68 4.21
CA ILE A 226 -2.55 1.43 3.22
C ILE A 226 -3.14 2.76 2.76
N SER A 227 -3.10 3.01 1.44
CA SER A 227 -3.90 4.04 0.79
C SER A 227 -5.02 3.39 -0.02
N VAL A 228 -6.15 4.07 -0.16
CA VAL A 228 -7.34 3.52 -0.82
C VAL A 228 -7.61 4.24 -2.13
N ALA A 229 -7.69 3.49 -3.22
CA ALA A 229 -8.30 3.92 -4.47
C ALA A 229 -9.80 3.57 -4.42
N ALA A 230 -10.63 4.55 -4.13
CA ALA A 230 -12.08 4.43 -4.08
C ALA A 230 -12.62 4.36 -5.51
N ASN A 231 -12.64 3.14 -6.07
CA ASN A 231 -12.96 2.90 -7.48
C ASN A 231 -14.47 2.87 -7.73
N LYS A 232 -14.87 3.07 -8.98
CA LYS A 232 -16.25 3.24 -9.42
C LYS A 232 -16.95 4.44 -8.73
N ALA A 233 -16.19 5.48 -8.39
CA ALA A 233 -16.70 6.67 -7.73
C ALA A 233 -17.74 7.42 -8.58
N ASP A 234 -17.71 7.26 -9.90
CA ASP A 234 -18.68 7.75 -10.86
C ASP A 234 -20.05 7.05 -10.77
N LEU A 235 -20.11 5.83 -10.25
CA LEU A 235 -21.32 5.04 -10.06
C LEU A 235 -21.87 5.12 -8.63
N ALA A 236 -21.06 5.62 -7.70
CA ALA A 236 -21.43 5.70 -6.30
C ALA A 236 -22.27 6.96 -6.00
N MET A 237 -23.12 6.90 -4.97
CA MET A 237 -23.81 8.09 -4.49
C MET A 237 -22.81 9.10 -3.91
N SER A 238 -23.03 10.37 -4.20
CA SER A 238 -22.16 11.44 -3.71
C SER A 238 -22.00 11.37 -2.18
N GLY A 239 -20.78 11.29 -1.71
CA GLY A 239 -20.44 11.25 -0.28
C GLY A 239 -20.65 9.90 0.41
N SER A 240 -21.06 8.84 -0.30
CA SER A 240 -21.26 7.51 0.31
C SER A 240 -19.98 6.93 0.94
N TRP A 241 -18.80 7.30 0.45
CA TRP A 241 -17.52 6.85 0.98
C TRP A 241 -16.88 7.78 2.02
N ALA A 242 -17.60 8.84 2.48
CA ALA A 242 -17.05 9.77 3.48
C ALA A 242 -16.67 9.08 4.80
N PRO A 243 -17.45 8.13 5.34
CA PRO A 243 -17.05 7.39 6.54
C PRO A 243 -15.77 6.53 6.33
N LEU A 244 -15.60 5.96 5.14
CA LEU A 244 -14.38 5.24 4.77
C LEU A 244 -13.19 6.21 4.71
N ALA A 245 -13.36 7.39 4.13
CA ALA A 245 -12.31 8.41 4.04
C ALA A 245 -11.86 8.89 5.44
N GLU A 246 -12.80 9.06 6.37
CA GLU A 246 -12.49 9.43 7.76
C GLU A 246 -11.69 8.33 8.46
N MET A 247 -12.09 7.07 8.29
CA MET A 247 -11.39 5.91 8.86
C MET A 247 -9.97 5.81 8.31
N ILE A 248 -9.78 5.89 6.99
CA ILE A 248 -8.45 5.86 6.35
C ILE A 248 -7.58 7.02 6.82
N GLY A 249 -8.15 8.23 6.93
CA GLY A 249 -7.44 9.41 7.42
C GLY A 249 -7.00 9.28 8.87
N SER A 250 -7.78 8.64 9.73
CA SER A 250 -7.42 8.39 11.13
C SER A 250 -6.26 7.41 11.27
N ASP A 251 -6.11 6.48 10.32
CA ASP A 251 -4.98 5.54 10.26
C ASP A 251 -3.75 6.12 9.51
N GLY A 252 -3.78 7.42 9.17
CA GLY A 252 -2.68 8.09 8.46
C GLY A 252 -2.61 7.78 6.96
N GLY A 253 -3.58 7.06 6.41
CA GLY A 253 -3.69 6.74 4.99
C GLY A 253 -4.37 7.86 4.18
N VAL A 254 -4.42 7.68 2.88
CA VAL A 254 -5.09 8.59 1.93
C VAL A 254 -6.13 7.82 1.13
N LEU A 255 -7.31 8.39 0.98
CA LEU A 255 -8.33 7.90 0.06
C LEU A 255 -8.43 8.82 -1.15
N VAL A 256 -8.39 8.25 -2.35
CA VAL A 256 -8.55 8.98 -3.61
C VAL A 256 -9.72 8.36 -4.39
N ALA A 257 -10.70 9.19 -4.74
CA ALA A 257 -11.79 8.78 -5.62
C ALA A 257 -11.25 8.52 -7.03
N THR A 258 -11.58 7.36 -7.59
CA THR A 258 -11.11 6.93 -8.92
C THR A 258 -12.26 6.31 -9.71
N SER A 259 -12.13 6.36 -11.04
CA SER A 259 -12.97 5.61 -11.98
C SER A 259 -12.06 5.00 -13.02
N ALA A 260 -11.63 3.76 -12.81
CA ALA A 260 -10.65 3.10 -13.68
C ALA A 260 -11.13 2.98 -15.12
N GLU A 261 -12.44 2.76 -15.34
CA GLU A 261 -13.03 2.66 -16.68
C GLU A 261 -13.01 4.00 -17.41
N ALA A 262 -13.42 5.08 -16.72
CA ALA A 262 -13.41 6.43 -17.29
C ALA A 262 -11.99 6.91 -17.60
N GLU A 263 -11.04 6.70 -16.68
CA GLU A 263 -9.62 7.04 -16.84
C GLU A 263 -9.01 6.28 -18.02
N LEU A 264 -9.33 5.00 -18.20
CA LEU A 264 -8.88 4.20 -19.32
C LEU A 264 -9.45 4.71 -20.65
N ALA A 265 -10.74 5.07 -20.68
CA ALA A 265 -11.40 5.63 -21.86
C ALA A 265 -10.77 6.97 -22.28
N LEU A 266 -10.53 7.86 -21.31
CA LEU A 266 -9.85 9.14 -21.54
C LEU A 266 -8.42 8.96 -22.04
N SER A 267 -7.68 8.02 -21.45
CA SER A 267 -6.31 7.72 -21.86
C SER A 267 -6.27 7.21 -23.31
N ARG A 268 -7.16 6.31 -23.68
CA ARG A 268 -7.29 5.79 -25.06
C ARG A 268 -7.68 6.88 -26.06
N ALA A 269 -8.63 7.73 -25.69
CA ALA A 269 -9.05 8.87 -26.52
C ALA A 269 -7.88 9.84 -26.75
N SER A 270 -7.11 10.15 -25.71
CA SER A 270 -5.92 11.01 -25.82
C SER A 270 -4.81 10.44 -26.71
N GLN A 271 -4.72 9.12 -26.83
CA GLN A 271 -3.74 8.46 -27.73
C GLN A 271 -4.20 8.38 -29.18
N ALA A 272 -5.51 8.38 -29.38
CA ALA A 272 -6.10 8.30 -30.72
C ALA A 272 -6.17 9.68 -31.43
N GLY A 273 -5.93 10.79 -30.73
CA GLY A 273 -6.00 12.18 -31.24
C GLY A 273 -7.36 12.76 -31.02
#